data_84285adacc10f8eae1f89f39fea914be
#
_entry.id   84285adacc10f8eae1f89f39fea914be
#
_cell.length_a   1.000
_cell.length_b   1.000
_cell.length_c   1.000
_cell.angle_alpha   90.00
_cell.angle_beta   90.00
_cell.angle_gamma   90.00
#
_symmetry.space_group_name_H-M   'P 1'
#
loop_
_entity.id
_entity.type
_entity.pdbx_description
1 polymer ?
#
loop_
_entity_poly.entity_id
_entity_poly.type
_entity_poly.pdbx_seq_one_letter_code
_entity_poly.pdbx_strand_id
1 'polypeptide(L)'
;LQTINRHVSVDANKEPEGRQIAPKMLLTFNPGGIGHAYHKRIFVEKSYEGNESADNYAFVQAYGWDNAYWCVDALRKDGLTIHDYFQWNDEKRFQYFITRSEYGAKLDKLPDSKRKAELLGDFDVFEGQFFSNFRRAHHVITYNTRPNLATLGGFDYGNVSVLEIGQCDPSGTMAAADELYMENIETPSERAEMMADFLMDRELFGLHIMCDTDMYIDQTSNVGYKKKPITIFDETFENIMGVKRKPVLIKVNKKPLDNAKQYRGSINSAVLDYLRIITDQKTGNKRSKLYISKNCPWLIRSFAELIHPEVMANGLDYDNKHPMRHQFDAFKYWFQALYTPAPVKVLTAKEKLAAQQRVVELATAQYEQDYDPRSDW
;
A
#
# COMPACT_ATOMS: atom_id res chain seq x y z
N LEU A 1 12.00 -12.05 20.12
CA LEU A 1 10.68 -12.55 20.51
C LEU A 1 10.89 -13.67 21.51
N GLN A 2 10.64 -13.42 22.82
CA GLN A 2 10.48 -14.52 23.78
C GLN A 2 9.02 -14.95 23.74
N THR A 3 8.75 -16.03 23.04
CA THR A 3 7.45 -16.71 23.09
C THR A 3 7.37 -17.47 24.39
N ILE A 4 6.62 -16.99 25.36
CA ILE A 4 6.36 -17.74 26.61
C ILE A 4 5.12 -18.60 26.35
N ASN A 5 5.33 -19.83 25.88
CA ASN A 5 4.30 -20.85 25.88
C ASN A 5 4.12 -21.35 27.31
N ARG A 6 3.16 -20.81 28.06
CA ARG A 6 2.67 -21.42 29.28
C ARG A 6 1.50 -22.32 28.97
N HIS A 7 1.76 -23.61 28.77
CA HIS A 7 0.73 -24.63 28.95
C HIS A 7 0.38 -24.70 30.43
N VAL A 8 -0.71 -24.08 30.82
CA VAL A 8 -1.33 -24.36 32.10
C VAL A 8 -2.21 -25.58 31.88
N SER A 9 -1.68 -26.78 32.14
CA SER A 9 -2.51 -27.95 32.31
C SER A 9 -3.22 -27.81 33.65
N VAL A 10 -4.47 -27.38 33.61
CA VAL A 10 -5.34 -27.47 34.80
C VAL A 10 -5.82 -28.91 34.91
N ASP A 11 -5.44 -29.54 36.00
CA ASP A 11 -5.96 -30.89 36.33
C ASP A 11 -7.46 -30.75 36.62
N ALA A 12 -8.28 -31.16 35.66
CA ALA A 12 -9.74 -31.03 35.69
C ALA A 12 -10.40 -31.67 36.92
N ASN A 13 -9.65 -32.50 37.67
CA ASN A 13 -10.11 -33.16 38.87
C ASN A 13 -9.91 -32.35 40.17
N LYS A 14 -9.35 -31.13 40.10
CA LYS A 14 -9.05 -30.30 41.27
C LYS A 14 -9.86 -29.01 41.38
N GLU A 15 -10.65 -28.65 40.36
CA GLU A 15 -11.51 -27.50 40.44
C GLU A 15 -12.96 -27.88 40.75
N PRO A 16 -13.60 -27.27 41.78
CA PRO A 16 -14.94 -27.68 42.25
C PRO A 16 -16.08 -27.42 41.27
N GLU A 17 -15.87 -26.72 40.16
CA GLU A 17 -16.95 -26.27 39.25
C GLU A 17 -16.67 -26.51 37.75
N GLY A 18 -15.73 -27.36 37.38
CA GLY A 18 -15.61 -27.79 35.98
C GLY A 18 -15.35 -26.71 34.96
N ARG A 19 -14.78 -25.54 35.35
CA ARG A 19 -14.36 -24.51 34.40
C ARG A 19 -13.13 -24.98 33.63
N GLN A 20 -13.34 -25.40 32.40
CA GLN A 20 -12.23 -25.55 31.45
C GLN A 20 -11.66 -24.19 31.11
N ILE A 21 -10.46 -23.88 31.62
CA ILE A 21 -9.72 -22.68 31.22
C ILE A 21 -9.07 -23.01 29.88
N ALA A 22 -9.57 -22.40 28.81
CA ALA A 22 -8.94 -22.51 27.49
C ALA A 22 -7.48 -22.00 27.54
N PRO A 23 -6.52 -22.72 26.93
CA PRO A 23 -5.13 -22.29 26.88
C PRO A 23 -5.03 -20.89 26.22
N LYS A 24 -4.26 -20.01 26.82
CA LYS A 24 -4.04 -18.63 26.33
C LYS A 24 -2.57 -18.41 26.05
N MET A 25 -2.26 -17.72 24.97
CA MET A 25 -0.92 -17.25 24.62
C MET A 25 -0.87 -15.75 24.86
N LEU A 26 0.11 -15.28 25.62
CA LEU A 26 0.41 -13.86 25.77
C LEU A 26 1.65 -13.52 24.93
N LEU A 27 1.50 -12.57 24.00
CA LEU A 27 2.58 -12.03 23.19
C LEU A 27 2.84 -10.59 23.63
N THR A 28 4.11 -10.26 23.86
CA THR A 28 4.54 -8.87 24.10
C THR A 28 5.47 -8.47 22.97
N PHE A 29 5.19 -7.34 22.34
CA PHE A 29 6.00 -6.84 21.21
C PHE A 29 5.90 -5.33 21.08
N ASN A 30 6.93 -4.73 20.51
CA ASN A 30 6.95 -3.33 20.10
C ASN A 30 6.72 -3.23 18.59
N PRO A 31 6.22 -2.09 18.09
CA PRO A 31 6.20 -1.80 16.65
C PRO A 31 7.60 -1.95 16.04
N GLY A 32 7.67 -2.54 14.86
CA GLY A 32 8.91 -2.84 14.16
C GLY A 32 9.43 -4.26 14.38
N GLY A 33 10.50 -4.62 13.68
CA GLY A 33 11.10 -5.95 13.75
C GLY A 33 10.36 -7.05 12.96
N ILE A 34 10.89 -8.27 13.08
CA ILE A 34 10.34 -9.45 12.38
C ILE A 34 8.93 -9.74 12.90
N GLY A 35 7.98 -9.90 11.99
CA GLY A 35 6.57 -10.18 12.31
C GLY A 35 5.72 -8.94 12.59
N HIS A 36 6.27 -7.72 12.44
CA HIS A 36 5.52 -6.48 12.62
C HIS A 36 4.21 -6.46 11.82
N ALA A 37 4.28 -6.74 10.54
CA ALA A 37 3.12 -6.75 9.64
C ALA A 37 2.04 -7.73 10.08
N TYR A 38 2.43 -8.95 10.47
CA TYR A 38 1.51 -9.96 10.98
C TYR A 38 0.80 -9.50 12.27
N HIS A 39 1.55 -8.99 13.24
CA HIS A 39 0.97 -8.52 14.50
C HIS A 39 0.07 -7.30 14.29
N LYS A 40 0.50 -6.37 13.42
CA LYS A 40 -0.31 -5.20 13.07
C LYS A 40 -1.63 -5.63 12.42
N ARG A 41 -1.59 -6.52 11.43
CA ARG A 41 -2.78 -7.03 10.74
C ARG A 41 -3.80 -7.65 11.72
N ILE A 42 -3.34 -8.59 12.54
CA ILE A 42 -4.24 -9.34 13.44
C ILE A 42 -4.72 -8.49 14.61
N PHE A 43 -3.79 -7.82 15.30
CA PHE A 43 -4.09 -7.22 16.60
C PHE A 43 -4.54 -5.77 16.50
N VAL A 44 -3.93 -4.98 15.61
CA VAL A 44 -4.22 -3.55 15.49
C VAL A 44 -5.31 -3.29 14.45
N GLU A 45 -5.18 -3.85 13.27
CA GLU A 45 -6.13 -3.66 12.16
C GLU A 45 -7.32 -4.61 12.24
N LYS A 46 -7.23 -5.68 13.04
CA LYS A 46 -8.26 -6.71 13.20
C LYS A 46 -8.70 -7.29 11.85
N SER A 47 -7.76 -7.46 10.95
CA SER A 47 -7.95 -8.06 9.64
C SER A 47 -7.57 -9.54 9.72
N TYR A 48 -8.54 -10.42 9.59
CA TYR A 48 -8.40 -11.86 9.76
C TYR A 48 -8.46 -12.57 8.42
N GLU A 49 -7.66 -13.62 8.28
CA GLU A 49 -7.51 -14.41 7.04
C GLU A 49 -7.74 -15.91 7.33
N GLY A 50 -8.29 -16.62 6.35
CA GLY A 50 -8.50 -18.08 6.45
C GLY A 50 -9.34 -18.48 7.66
N ASN A 51 -8.77 -19.26 8.58
CA ASN A 51 -9.44 -19.78 9.78
C ASN A 51 -9.27 -18.87 11.02
N GLU A 52 -8.75 -17.67 10.86
CA GLU A 52 -8.60 -16.71 11.94
C GLU A 52 -9.97 -16.11 12.31
N SER A 53 -10.22 -15.94 13.62
CA SER A 53 -11.47 -15.35 14.12
C SER A 53 -11.18 -14.27 15.16
N ALA A 54 -11.95 -13.19 15.13
CA ALA A 54 -11.85 -12.11 16.10
C ALA A 54 -11.92 -12.57 17.57
N ASP A 55 -12.67 -13.64 17.83
CA ASP A 55 -12.87 -14.18 19.18
C ASP A 55 -11.58 -14.79 19.77
N ASN A 56 -10.62 -15.11 18.91
CA ASN A 56 -9.36 -15.72 19.33
C ASN A 56 -8.25 -14.71 19.67
N TYR A 57 -8.46 -13.44 19.38
CA TYR A 57 -7.41 -12.42 19.50
C TYR A 57 -7.89 -11.22 20.32
N ALA A 58 -7.05 -10.81 21.27
CA ALA A 58 -7.25 -9.59 22.03
C ALA A 58 -5.95 -8.76 22.01
N PHE A 59 -6.08 -7.46 21.84
CA PHE A 59 -4.97 -6.51 21.88
C PHE A 59 -5.17 -5.51 22.99
N VAL A 60 -4.13 -5.36 23.81
CA VAL A 60 -4.06 -4.33 24.83
C VAL A 60 -2.82 -3.49 24.55
N GLN A 61 -3.01 -2.25 24.15
CA GLN A 61 -1.92 -1.31 24.00
C GLN A 61 -1.49 -0.81 25.38
N ALA A 62 -0.20 -0.97 25.68
CA ALA A 62 0.41 -0.47 26.90
C ALA A 62 1.61 0.41 26.53
N TYR A 63 1.75 1.51 27.24
CA TYR A 63 2.81 2.47 27.03
C TYR A 63 3.84 2.43 28.16
N GLY A 64 5.04 2.93 27.91
CA GLY A 64 6.08 3.02 28.94
C GLY A 64 5.63 3.77 30.19
N TRP A 65 4.81 4.80 30.04
CA TRP A 65 4.24 5.58 31.16
C TRP A 65 3.05 4.91 31.86
N ASP A 66 2.56 3.79 31.40
CA ASP A 66 1.60 2.98 32.16
C ASP A 66 2.29 2.17 33.27
N ASN A 67 3.61 2.04 33.21
CA ASN A 67 4.39 1.36 34.21
C ASN A 67 5.09 2.39 35.15
N ALA A 68 4.43 2.72 36.26
CA ALA A 68 4.93 3.66 37.25
C ALA A 68 6.31 3.28 37.84
N TYR A 69 6.72 2.02 37.76
CA TYR A 69 8.01 1.56 38.25
C TYR A 69 9.21 2.20 37.55
N TRP A 70 9.06 2.62 36.31
CA TRP A 70 10.08 3.41 35.60
C TRP A 70 10.30 4.80 36.18
N CYS A 71 9.37 5.28 37.00
CA CYS A 71 9.38 6.60 37.60
C CYS A 71 9.62 6.56 39.12
N VAL A 72 9.75 5.40 39.77
CA VAL A 72 9.78 5.24 41.23
C VAL A 72 10.84 6.11 41.90
N ASP A 73 12.05 6.15 41.38
CA ASP A 73 13.13 6.94 41.98
C ASP A 73 12.89 8.46 41.85
N ALA A 74 12.30 8.88 40.74
CA ALA A 74 11.91 10.26 40.51
C ALA A 74 10.75 10.65 41.43
N LEU A 75 9.72 9.81 41.53
CA LEU A 75 8.58 10.03 42.44
C LEU A 75 9.04 10.18 43.89
N ARG A 76 9.93 9.30 44.35
CA ARG A 76 10.48 9.36 45.72
C ARG A 76 11.23 10.68 45.96
N LYS A 77 12.03 11.14 44.99
CA LYS A 77 12.73 12.43 45.09
C LYS A 77 11.79 13.62 45.14
N ASP A 78 10.66 13.53 44.45
CA ASP A 78 9.65 14.58 44.39
C ASP A 78 8.62 14.50 45.56
N GLY A 79 8.79 13.53 46.47
CA GLY A 79 7.87 13.35 47.62
C GLY A 79 6.53 12.75 47.24
N LEU A 80 6.46 12.06 46.10
CA LEU A 80 5.25 11.47 45.53
C LEU A 80 5.28 9.94 45.64
N THR A 81 4.10 9.34 45.56
CA THR A 81 3.91 7.89 45.58
C THR A 81 3.47 7.35 44.20
N ILE A 82 3.56 6.03 44.04
CA ILE A 82 2.98 5.35 42.86
C ILE A 82 1.46 5.60 42.80
N HIS A 83 0.79 5.68 43.96
CA HIS A 83 -0.63 5.97 43.99
C HIS A 83 -0.92 7.36 43.41
N ASP A 84 -0.15 8.39 43.77
CA ASP A 84 -0.29 9.73 43.20
C ASP A 84 -0.10 9.73 41.69
N TYR A 85 0.87 8.96 41.21
CA TYR A 85 1.12 8.81 39.75
C TYR A 85 -0.10 8.28 39.00
N PHE A 86 -0.78 7.28 39.52
CA PHE A 86 -1.96 6.71 38.88
C PHE A 86 -3.23 7.59 38.98
N GLN A 87 -3.22 8.60 39.83
CA GLN A 87 -4.29 9.61 39.84
C GLN A 87 -4.15 10.65 38.72
N TRP A 88 -3.01 10.71 38.06
CA TRP A 88 -2.79 11.65 36.99
C TRP A 88 -3.46 11.16 35.71
N ASN A 89 -3.85 12.12 34.84
CA ASN A 89 -4.27 11.81 33.48
C ASN A 89 -3.07 11.33 32.64
N ASP A 90 -3.36 10.76 31.50
CA ASP A 90 -2.39 10.16 30.58
C ASP A 90 -1.31 11.16 30.14
N GLU A 91 -1.71 12.37 29.76
CA GLU A 91 -0.79 13.43 29.35
C GLU A 91 0.22 13.78 30.45
N LYS A 92 -0.24 13.93 31.71
CA LYS A 92 0.66 14.22 32.82
C LYS A 92 1.60 13.06 33.11
N ARG A 93 1.12 11.81 33.03
CA ARG A 93 1.97 10.62 33.19
C ARG A 93 3.03 10.55 32.10
N PHE A 94 2.64 10.79 30.84
CA PHE A 94 3.55 10.86 29.72
C PHE A 94 4.64 11.93 29.90
N GLN A 95 4.25 13.17 30.22
CA GLN A 95 5.19 14.27 30.43
C GLN A 95 6.16 14.00 31.62
N TYR A 96 5.65 13.43 32.67
CA TYR A 96 6.49 13.03 33.82
C TYR A 96 7.47 11.92 33.43
N PHE A 97 7.01 10.91 32.69
CA PHE A 97 7.82 9.80 32.24
C PHE A 97 8.99 10.27 31.36
N ILE A 98 8.76 11.10 30.34
CA ILE A 98 9.83 11.57 29.44
C ILE A 98 10.79 12.57 30.10
N THR A 99 10.34 13.31 31.09
CA THR A 99 11.17 14.35 31.76
C THR A 99 11.87 13.86 33.00
N ARG A 100 11.34 12.90 33.74
CA ARG A 100 11.80 12.48 35.06
C ARG A 100 12.33 11.05 35.12
N SER A 101 11.93 10.17 34.19
CA SER A 101 12.44 8.82 34.10
C SER A 101 13.66 8.78 33.16
N GLU A 102 14.72 8.09 33.56
CA GLU A 102 15.89 7.88 32.72
C GLU A 102 15.54 7.10 31.45
N TYR A 103 14.67 6.09 31.58
CA TYR A 103 14.21 5.29 30.43
C TYR A 103 13.36 6.12 29.47
N GLY A 104 12.38 6.86 29.98
CA GLY A 104 11.54 7.75 29.18
C GLY A 104 12.34 8.82 28.43
N ALA A 105 13.31 9.44 29.10
CA ALA A 105 14.19 10.44 28.50
C ALA A 105 15.11 9.86 27.41
N LYS A 106 15.51 8.57 27.50
CA LYS A 106 16.23 7.88 26.44
C LYS A 106 15.34 7.63 25.23
N LEU A 107 14.10 7.18 25.44
CA LEU A 107 13.15 6.94 24.36
C LEU A 107 12.76 8.24 23.64
N ASP A 108 12.62 9.34 24.37
CA ASP A 108 12.25 10.64 23.79
C ASP A 108 13.35 11.24 22.89
N LYS A 109 14.61 10.85 23.10
CA LYS A 109 15.76 11.27 22.30
C LYS A 109 16.04 10.39 21.08
N LEU A 110 15.26 9.33 20.87
CA LEU A 110 15.42 8.49 19.69
C LEU A 110 15.11 9.27 18.40
N PRO A 111 15.66 8.86 17.24
CA PRO A 111 15.23 9.35 15.94
C PRO A 111 13.72 9.24 15.77
N ASP A 112 13.10 10.16 15.03
CA ASP A 112 11.64 10.33 14.96
C ASP A 112 10.88 9.02 14.69
N SER A 113 11.35 8.18 13.75
CA SER A 113 10.71 6.89 13.45
C SER A 113 10.79 5.90 14.61
N LYS A 114 11.95 5.78 15.26
CA LYS A 114 12.13 4.93 16.45
C LYS A 114 11.33 5.46 17.63
N ARG A 115 11.35 6.77 17.84
CA ARG A 115 10.58 7.42 18.90
C ARG A 115 9.08 7.14 18.76
N LYS A 116 8.54 7.26 17.53
CA LYS A 116 7.15 6.93 17.26
C LYS A 116 6.84 5.45 17.53
N ALA A 117 7.70 4.54 17.07
CA ALA A 117 7.51 3.12 17.27
C ALA A 117 7.67 2.69 18.75
N GLU A 118 8.78 3.08 19.40
CA GLU A 118 9.15 2.55 20.70
C GLU A 118 8.56 3.35 21.89
N LEU A 119 8.44 4.68 21.75
CA LEU A 119 7.85 5.52 22.79
C LEU A 119 6.33 5.61 22.63
N LEU A 120 5.84 5.92 21.42
CA LEU A 120 4.42 6.18 21.20
C LEU A 120 3.63 4.94 20.77
N GLY A 121 4.29 3.80 20.54
CA GLY A 121 3.63 2.56 20.13
C GLY A 121 2.93 2.66 18.76
N ASP A 122 3.45 3.50 17.88
CA ASP A 122 2.87 3.75 16.56
C ASP A 122 3.23 2.59 15.61
N PHE A 123 2.24 1.79 15.26
CA PHE A 123 2.38 0.68 14.32
C PHE A 123 2.41 1.10 12.85
N ASP A 124 2.17 2.36 12.54
CA ASP A 124 2.28 2.86 11.16
C ASP A 124 3.70 3.30 10.81
N VAL A 125 4.60 3.35 11.78
CA VAL A 125 5.99 3.77 11.60
C VAL A 125 6.92 2.76 12.25
N PHE A 126 7.86 2.21 11.47
CA PHE A 126 8.93 1.37 12.00
C PHE A 126 10.26 1.64 11.26
N GLU A 127 11.36 1.27 11.91
CA GLU A 127 12.69 1.45 11.32
C GLU A 127 12.83 0.58 10.07
N GLY A 128 13.33 1.20 8.97
CA GLY A 128 13.53 0.52 7.70
C GLY A 128 12.33 0.57 6.75
N GLN A 129 11.19 1.14 7.16
CA GLN A 129 10.05 1.32 6.27
C GLN A 129 10.42 2.21 5.07
N PHE A 130 10.19 1.68 3.86
CA PHE A 130 10.53 2.40 2.64
C PHE A 130 9.63 3.63 2.43
N PHE A 131 8.31 3.48 2.59
CA PHE A 131 7.34 4.57 2.48
C PHE A 131 7.04 5.22 3.83
N SER A 132 8.05 5.80 4.46
CA SER A 132 7.92 6.43 5.78
C SER A 132 6.89 7.57 5.85
N ASN A 133 6.48 8.13 4.71
CA ASN A 133 5.43 9.16 4.59
C ASN A 133 4.02 8.58 4.45
N PHE A 134 3.88 7.28 4.21
CA PHE A 134 2.57 6.66 4.10
C PHE A 134 1.85 6.66 5.46
N ARG A 135 0.60 7.09 5.46
CA ARG A 135 -0.29 7.06 6.63
C ARG A 135 -1.65 6.53 6.21
N ARG A 136 -2.00 5.36 6.69
CA ARG A 136 -3.25 4.68 6.32
C ARG A 136 -4.47 5.57 6.55
N ALA A 137 -4.55 6.23 7.70
CA ALA A 137 -5.65 7.13 8.05
C ALA A 137 -5.82 8.33 7.11
N HIS A 138 -4.79 8.69 6.33
CA HIS A 138 -4.83 9.83 5.42
C HIS A 138 -4.86 9.41 3.95
N HIS A 139 -4.06 8.41 3.57
CA HIS A 139 -3.89 8.02 2.16
C HIS A 139 -4.89 6.97 1.69
N VAL A 140 -5.50 6.21 2.62
CA VAL A 140 -6.49 5.18 2.26
C VAL A 140 -7.88 5.77 2.32
N ILE A 141 -8.54 5.76 1.19
CA ILE A 141 -9.87 6.37 1.02
C ILE A 141 -10.86 5.37 0.41
N THR A 142 -12.14 5.63 0.54
CA THR A 142 -13.15 4.96 -0.28
C THR A 142 -13.17 5.66 -1.63
N TYR A 143 -12.78 4.95 -2.68
CA TYR A 143 -12.67 5.49 -4.03
C TYR A 143 -13.10 4.45 -5.06
N ASN A 144 -13.92 4.86 -6.01
CA ASN A 144 -14.31 4.06 -7.16
C ASN A 144 -13.82 4.76 -8.44
N THR A 145 -13.59 3.98 -9.49
CA THR A 145 -13.20 4.52 -10.79
C THR A 145 -14.23 5.52 -11.31
N ARG A 146 -13.72 6.59 -11.92
CA ARG A 146 -14.55 7.64 -12.54
C ARG A 146 -14.35 7.61 -14.06
N PRO A 147 -15.43 7.49 -14.85
CA PRO A 147 -15.32 7.27 -16.31
C PRO A 147 -14.57 8.39 -17.06
N ASN A 148 -14.64 9.61 -16.55
CA ASN A 148 -14.09 10.81 -17.19
C ASN A 148 -12.66 11.15 -16.76
N LEU A 149 -11.99 10.29 -16.02
CA LEU A 149 -10.59 10.47 -15.62
C LEU A 149 -9.66 9.61 -16.45
N ALA A 150 -8.43 10.11 -16.67
CA ALA A 150 -7.36 9.31 -17.27
C ALA A 150 -7.12 8.04 -16.43
N THR A 151 -7.38 6.88 -17.02
CA THR A 151 -7.31 5.58 -16.36
C THR A 151 -6.32 4.69 -17.08
N LEU A 152 -5.40 4.10 -16.33
CA LEU A 152 -4.43 3.13 -16.83
C LEU A 152 -4.37 1.91 -15.90
N GLY A 153 -4.03 0.76 -16.48
CA GLY A 153 -3.62 -0.41 -15.72
C GLY A 153 -2.09 -0.53 -15.65
N GLY A 154 -1.59 -1.13 -14.59
CA GLY A 154 -0.21 -1.60 -14.48
C GLY A 154 -0.22 -3.08 -14.13
N PHE A 155 0.51 -3.89 -14.87
CA PHE A 155 0.50 -5.34 -14.71
C PHE A 155 1.91 -5.89 -14.51
N ASP A 156 2.15 -6.44 -13.32
CA ASP A 156 3.35 -7.20 -12.98
C ASP A 156 3.06 -8.70 -13.18
N TYR A 157 3.83 -9.33 -14.07
CA TYR A 157 3.65 -10.72 -14.47
C TYR A 157 4.71 -11.62 -13.88
N GLY A 158 4.31 -12.68 -13.19
CA GLY A 158 5.21 -13.66 -12.59
C GLY A 158 4.45 -14.80 -11.89
N ASN A 159 5.09 -15.48 -10.93
CA ASN A 159 4.42 -16.49 -10.09
C ASN A 159 3.28 -15.86 -9.28
N VAL A 160 3.53 -14.68 -8.75
CA VAL A 160 2.51 -13.75 -8.30
C VAL A 160 2.32 -12.74 -9.42
N SER A 161 1.09 -12.57 -9.87
CA SER A 161 0.73 -11.57 -10.88
C SER A 161 -0.24 -10.57 -10.28
N VAL A 162 -0.04 -9.29 -10.57
CA VAL A 162 -0.87 -8.23 -10.01
C VAL A 162 -1.25 -7.23 -11.09
N LEU A 163 -2.55 -6.94 -11.18
CA LEU A 163 -3.07 -5.81 -11.97
C LEU A 163 -3.51 -4.72 -11.01
N GLU A 164 -2.98 -3.52 -11.20
CA GLU A 164 -3.36 -2.31 -10.48
C GLU A 164 -4.04 -1.34 -11.44
N ILE A 165 -5.16 -0.77 -11.03
CA ILE A 165 -5.88 0.26 -11.79
C ILE A 165 -5.64 1.62 -11.16
N GLY A 166 -5.07 2.53 -11.93
CA GLY A 166 -4.76 3.88 -11.49
C GLY A 166 -5.49 4.95 -12.29
N GLN A 167 -5.85 6.03 -11.62
CA GLN A 167 -6.46 7.21 -12.21
C GLN A 167 -5.70 8.48 -11.84
N CYS A 168 -5.73 9.47 -12.72
CA CYS A 168 -5.19 10.80 -12.49
C CYS A 168 -6.26 11.84 -12.79
N ASP A 169 -6.46 12.77 -11.87
CA ASP A 169 -7.35 13.89 -12.08
C ASP A 169 -6.64 15.07 -12.79
N PRO A 170 -7.36 16.07 -13.30
CA PRO A 170 -6.77 17.25 -13.97
C PRO A 170 -5.83 18.07 -13.09
N SER A 171 -5.89 17.94 -11.76
CA SER A 171 -4.97 18.61 -10.82
C SER A 171 -3.63 17.88 -10.66
N GLY A 172 -3.50 16.68 -11.25
CA GLY A 172 -2.36 15.80 -11.08
C GLY A 172 -2.41 14.96 -9.80
N THR A 173 -3.57 14.88 -9.14
CA THR A 173 -3.78 13.97 -8.02
C THR A 173 -4.05 12.57 -8.56
N MET A 174 -3.35 11.58 -8.04
CA MET A 174 -3.45 10.19 -8.47
C MET A 174 -4.14 9.33 -7.41
N ALA A 175 -4.89 8.33 -7.89
CA ALA A 175 -5.52 7.34 -7.04
C ALA A 175 -5.31 5.93 -7.61
N ALA A 176 -4.81 5.00 -6.81
CA ALA A 176 -4.98 3.58 -7.07
C ALA A 176 -6.43 3.21 -6.73
N ALA A 177 -7.18 2.79 -7.73
CA ALA A 177 -8.63 2.65 -7.63
C ALA A 177 -9.09 1.23 -7.33
N ASP A 178 -8.43 0.25 -7.93
CA ASP A 178 -8.78 -1.17 -7.80
C ASP A 178 -7.57 -2.06 -8.07
N GLU A 179 -7.58 -3.29 -7.58
CA GLU A 179 -6.52 -4.27 -7.80
C GLU A 179 -7.05 -5.68 -8.03
N LEU A 180 -6.33 -6.46 -8.81
CA LEU A 180 -6.51 -7.90 -8.94
C LEU A 180 -5.19 -8.59 -8.58
N TYR A 181 -5.22 -9.38 -7.51
CA TYR A 181 -4.10 -10.19 -7.05
C TYR A 181 -4.29 -11.64 -7.47
N MET A 182 -3.29 -12.22 -8.11
CA MET A 182 -3.33 -13.59 -8.63
C MET A 182 -2.09 -14.35 -8.16
N GLU A 183 -2.29 -15.37 -7.36
CA GLU A 183 -1.26 -16.26 -6.83
C GLU A 183 -1.68 -17.71 -7.05
N ASN A 184 -0.71 -18.59 -7.26
CA ASN A 184 -0.94 -20.02 -7.49
C ASN A 184 -1.80 -20.31 -8.75
N ILE A 185 -1.71 -19.46 -9.76
CA ILE A 185 -2.34 -19.68 -11.08
C ILE A 185 -1.31 -20.29 -12.01
N GLU A 186 -1.61 -21.44 -12.58
CA GLU A 186 -0.63 -22.23 -13.30
C GLU A 186 -0.38 -21.69 -14.73
N THR A 187 -1.44 -21.28 -15.43
CA THR A 187 -1.32 -20.94 -16.84
C THR A 187 -1.51 -19.45 -17.14
N PRO A 188 -0.86 -18.94 -18.21
CA PRO A 188 -1.11 -17.59 -18.69
C PRO A 188 -2.56 -17.35 -19.14
N SER A 189 -3.23 -18.37 -19.68
CA SER A 189 -4.63 -18.28 -20.11
C SER A 189 -5.57 -18.03 -18.94
N GLU A 190 -5.45 -18.81 -17.87
CA GLU A 190 -6.27 -18.62 -16.66
C GLU A 190 -6.09 -17.23 -16.04
N ARG A 191 -4.85 -16.70 -16.02
CA ARG A 191 -4.62 -15.32 -15.57
C ARG A 191 -5.31 -14.31 -16.47
N ALA A 192 -5.25 -14.52 -17.79
CA ALA A 192 -5.92 -13.65 -18.75
C ALA A 192 -7.45 -13.70 -18.62
N GLU A 193 -8.02 -14.89 -18.38
CA GLU A 193 -9.45 -15.07 -18.11
C GLU A 193 -9.88 -14.31 -16.85
N MET A 194 -9.15 -14.48 -15.74
CA MET A 194 -9.43 -13.76 -14.49
C MET A 194 -9.34 -12.24 -14.68
N MET A 195 -8.37 -11.76 -15.48
CA MET A 195 -8.27 -10.33 -15.80
C MET A 195 -9.42 -9.87 -16.70
N ALA A 196 -9.85 -10.67 -17.66
CA ALA A 196 -10.99 -10.33 -18.51
C ALA A 196 -12.27 -10.17 -17.70
N ASP A 197 -12.55 -11.13 -16.80
CA ASP A 197 -13.70 -11.08 -15.90
C ASP A 197 -13.64 -9.85 -15.00
N PHE A 198 -12.48 -9.59 -14.40
CA PHE A 198 -12.26 -8.41 -13.55
C PHE A 198 -12.53 -7.09 -14.28
N LEU A 199 -12.06 -6.97 -15.54
CA LEU A 199 -12.24 -5.77 -16.34
C LEU A 199 -13.69 -5.61 -16.81
N MET A 200 -14.37 -6.72 -17.15
CA MET A 200 -15.78 -6.70 -17.52
C MET A 200 -16.69 -6.31 -16.38
N ASP A 201 -16.49 -6.87 -15.20
CA ASP A 201 -17.26 -6.54 -13.98
C ASP A 201 -17.17 -5.05 -13.58
N ARG A 202 -16.09 -4.39 -14.00
CA ARG A 202 -15.83 -2.98 -13.72
C ARG A 202 -16.06 -2.06 -14.91
N GLU A 203 -16.53 -2.61 -16.02
CA GLU A 203 -16.75 -1.87 -17.28
C GLU A 203 -15.50 -1.13 -17.80
N LEU A 204 -14.31 -1.67 -17.51
CA LEU A 204 -13.02 -1.10 -17.93
C LEU A 204 -12.62 -1.59 -19.33
N PHE A 205 -13.44 -1.27 -20.33
CA PHE A 205 -13.23 -1.66 -21.71
C PHE A 205 -12.16 -0.80 -22.40
N GLY A 206 -11.35 -1.43 -23.26
CA GLY A 206 -10.30 -0.74 -24.00
C GLY A 206 -9.20 -0.13 -23.15
N LEU A 207 -9.09 -0.55 -21.87
CA LEU A 207 -8.10 -0.02 -20.95
C LEU A 207 -6.68 -0.25 -21.47
N HIS A 208 -5.84 0.78 -21.41
CA HIS A 208 -4.42 0.65 -21.65
C HIS A 208 -3.73 0.10 -20.39
N ILE A 209 -3.07 -1.05 -20.52
CA ILE A 209 -2.37 -1.73 -19.43
C ILE A 209 -0.87 -1.74 -19.70
N MET A 210 -0.12 -1.12 -18.81
CA MET A 210 1.33 -1.07 -18.82
C MET A 210 1.88 -2.38 -18.26
N CYS A 211 2.45 -3.22 -19.13
CA CYS A 211 2.85 -4.59 -18.77
C CYS A 211 4.34 -4.73 -18.57
N ASP A 212 4.74 -5.60 -17.65
CA ASP A 212 6.13 -5.99 -17.45
C ASP A 212 6.75 -6.55 -18.72
N THR A 213 8.06 -6.40 -18.81
CA THR A 213 8.89 -6.93 -19.90
C THR A 213 8.85 -8.45 -19.99
N ASP A 214 8.61 -9.15 -18.89
CA ASP A 214 8.60 -10.61 -18.81
C ASP A 214 7.46 -11.23 -19.61
N MET A 215 6.37 -10.50 -19.84
CA MET A 215 5.31 -10.90 -20.75
C MET A 215 5.76 -11.04 -22.22
N TYR A 216 6.86 -10.38 -22.59
CA TYR A 216 7.36 -10.32 -23.97
C TYR A 216 8.53 -11.28 -24.22
N ILE A 217 8.94 -12.03 -23.22
CA ILE A 217 10.03 -13.00 -23.31
C ILE A 217 9.44 -14.38 -23.63
N ASP A 218 10.10 -15.13 -24.53
CA ASP A 218 9.73 -16.52 -24.78
C ASP A 218 10.02 -17.34 -23.52
N GLN A 219 8.98 -17.80 -22.87
CA GLN A 219 9.13 -18.73 -21.75
C GLN A 219 9.39 -20.11 -22.34
N THR A 220 10.64 -20.55 -22.29
CA THR A 220 11.01 -21.95 -22.45
C THR A 220 10.57 -22.71 -21.21
N SER A 221 9.26 -22.88 -21.01
CA SER A 221 8.75 -23.74 -19.96
C SER A 221 8.82 -25.19 -20.41
N ASN A 222 9.11 -26.09 -19.49
CA ASN A 222 9.07 -27.54 -19.66
C ASN A 222 7.69 -28.08 -20.10
N VAL A 223 6.72 -27.22 -20.35
CA VAL A 223 5.32 -27.52 -20.65
C VAL A 223 4.95 -27.25 -22.13
N GLY A 224 5.92 -27.07 -23.01
CA GLY A 224 5.67 -27.06 -24.47
C GLY A 224 4.99 -25.83 -25.07
N TYR A 225 4.77 -24.74 -24.32
CA TYR A 225 4.22 -23.49 -24.85
C TYR A 225 5.27 -22.73 -25.64
N LYS A 226 5.08 -22.63 -26.96
CA LYS A 226 5.94 -21.83 -27.87
C LYS A 226 5.50 -20.37 -28.00
N LYS A 227 4.42 -19.95 -27.33
CA LYS A 227 3.88 -18.59 -27.43
C LYS A 227 4.31 -17.75 -26.24
N LYS A 228 4.60 -16.46 -26.51
CA LYS A 228 4.85 -15.47 -25.44
C LYS A 228 3.59 -15.26 -24.61
N PRO A 229 3.71 -15.01 -23.31
CA PRO A 229 2.55 -14.71 -22.46
C PRO A 229 1.66 -13.60 -23.04
N ILE A 230 2.25 -12.52 -23.56
CA ILE A 230 1.52 -11.41 -24.16
C ILE A 230 0.58 -11.85 -25.30
N THR A 231 1.01 -12.82 -26.13
CA THR A 231 0.19 -13.33 -27.23
C THR A 231 -0.99 -14.14 -26.70
N ILE A 232 -0.77 -14.95 -25.66
CA ILE A 232 -1.83 -15.74 -25.03
C ILE A 232 -2.87 -14.82 -24.40
N PHE A 233 -2.42 -13.78 -23.68
CA PHE A 233 -3.30 -12.79 -23.07
C PHE A 233 -4.14 -12.06 -24.13
N ASP A 234 -3.52 -11.59 -25.22
CA ASP A 234 -4.22 -10.87 -26.28
C ASP A 234 -5.27 -11.73 -26.98
N GLU A 235 -4.94 -12.99 -27.30
CA GLU A 235 -5.88 -13.97 -27.87
C GLU A 235 -7.04 -14.28 -26.90
N THR A 236 -6.75 -14.46 -25.62
CA THR A 236 -7.77 -14.75 -24.59
C THR A 236 -8.72 -13.57 -24.42
N PHE A 237 -8.19 -12.35 -24.33
CA PHE A 237 -9.01 -11.13 -24.24
C PHE A 237 -9.88 -10.95 -25.49
N GLU A 238 -9.34 -11.22 -26.66
CA GLU A 238 -10.10 -11.12 -27.90
C GLU A 238 -11.26 -12.11 -27.93
N ASN A 239 -11.02 -13.34 -27.47
CA ASN A 239 -12.05 -14.39 -27.42
C ASN A 239 -13.18 -14.07 -26.42
N ILE A 240 -12.84 -13.50 -25.25
CA ILE A 240 -13.82 -13.25 -24.17
C ILE A 240 -14.51 -11.89 -24.34
N MET A 241 -13.74 -10.84 -24.58
CA MET A 241 -14.24 -9.46 -24.58
C MET A 241 -14.54 -8.94 -25.98
N GLY A 242 -13.98 -9.55 -27.03
CA GLY A 242 -14.01 -9.10 -28.41
C GLY A 242 -13.00 -7.99 -28.71
N VAL A 243 -12.65 -7.83 -29.98
CA VAL A 243 -11.60 -6.93 -30.49
C VAL A 243 -11.76 -5.47 -30.00
N LYS A 244 -13.01 -4.98 -29.94
CA LYS A 244 -13.28 -3.58 -29.60
C LYS A 244 -13.23 -3.28 -28.08
N ARG A 245 -13.41 -4.30 -27.25
CA ARG A 245 -13.50 -4.14 -25.78
C ARG A 245 -12.27 -4.62 -25.05
N LYS A 246 -11.42 -5.44 -25.72
CA LYS A 246 -10.22 -5.95 -25.07
C LYS A 246 -9.27 -4.83 -24.65
N PRO A 247 -8.51 -5.03 -23.58
CA PRO A 247 -7.49 -4.05 -23.17
C PRO A 247 -6.36 -3.97 -24.22
N VAL A 248 -5.66 -2.84 -24.21
CA VAL A 248 -4.46 -2.61 -25.01
C VAL A 248 -3.24 -2.85 -24.12
N LEU A 249 -2.50 -3.91 -24.39
CA LEU A 249 -1.31 -4.27 -23.61
C LEU A 249 -0.08 -3.53 -24.13
N ILE A 250 0.55 -2.73 -23.28
CA ILE A 250 1.67 -1.86 -23.64
C ILE A 250 2.89 -2.26 -22.84
N LYS A 251 3.99 -2.56 -23.53
CA LYS A 251 5.27 -2.86 -22.86
C LYS A 251 5.79 -1.64 -22.13
N VAL A 252 6.06 -1.81 -20.82
CA VAL A 252 6.72 -0.77 -20.03
C VAL A 252 8.11 -0.48 -20.60
N ASN A 253 8.38 0.78 -20.88
CA ASN A 253 9.73 1.20 -21.21
C ASN A 253 10.52 1.38 -19.90
N LYS A 254 11.27 0.35 -19.52
CA LYS A 254 12.16 0.41 -18.34
C LYS A 254 13.41 1.30 -18.58
N LYS A 255 13.54 1.87 -19.78
CA LYS A 255 14.69 2.70 -20.20
C LYS A 255 14.28 4.11 -20.64
N PRO A 256 13.92 5.04 -19.75
CA PRO A 256 14.16 6.44 -20.08
C PRO A 256 15.57 6.89 -19.66
N LEU A 257 16.27 6.15 -18.84
CA LEU A 257 17.60 6.45 -18.32
C LEU A 257 18.48 5.21 -18.50
N ASP A 258 19.69 5.36 -19.00
CA ASP A 258 20.64 4.27 -19.31
C ASP A 258 21.04 3.38 -18.10
N ASN A 259 20.39 3.59 -16.95
CA ASN A 259 20.68 2.89 -15.72
C ASN A 259 19.38 2.50 -14.99
N ALA A 260 19.09 1.20 -14.89
CA ALA A 260 17.92 0.66 -14.23
C ALA A 260 17.79 1.10 -12.75
N LYS A 261 18.91 1.31 -12.05
CA LYS A 261 18.93 1.82 -10.67
C LYS A 261 18.50 3.29 -10.59
N GLN A 262 18.93 4.11 -11.54
CA GLN A 262 18.57 5.53 -11.61
C GLN A 262 17.09 5.71 -11.96
N TYR A 263 16.56 4.84 -12.80
CA TYR A 263 15.13 4.82 -13.12
C TYR A 263 14.27 4.48 -11.88
N ARG A 264 14.56 3.41 -11.17
CA ARG A 264 13.84 3.03 -9.95
C ARG A 264 13.88 4.15 -8.92
N GLY A 265 15.05 4.74 -8.69
CA GLY A 265 15.21 5.85 -7.76
C GLY A 265 14.36 7.06 -8.10
N SER A 266 14.25 7.42 -9.38
CA SER A 266 13.45 8.59 -9.80
C SER A 266 11.95 8.39 -9.58
N ILE A 267 11.40 7.22 -9.88
CA ILE A 267 9.98 6.92 -9.66
C ILE A 267 9.68 6.77 -8.16
N ASN A 268 10.52 6.06 -7.42
CA ASN A 268 10.35 5.93 -5.99
C ASN A 268 10.36 7.29 -5.28
N SER A 269 11.27 8.19 -5.68
CA SER A 269 11.28 9.57 -5.17
C SER A 269 10.01 10.33 -5.49
N ALA A 270 9.49 10.18 -6.72
CA ALA A 270 8.24 10.81 -7.11
C ALA A 270 7.05 10.30 -6.28
N VAL A 271 6.99 8.99 -6.01
CA VAL A 271 5.96 8.39 -5.15
C VAL A 271 6.07 8.94 -3.73
N LEU A 272 7.28 9.03 -3.16
CA LEU A 272 7.50 9.62 -1.84
C LEU A 272 7.06 11.09 -1.77
N ASP A 273 7.30 11.86 -2.84
CA ASP A 273 6.82 13.26 -2.92
C ASP A 273 5.29 13.34 -3.01
N TYR A 274 4.65 12.42 -3.74
CA TYR A 274 3.19 12.36 -3.86
C TYR A 274 2.51 11.93 -2.55
N LEU A 275 3.18 11.16 -1.73
CA LEU A 275 2.75 10.77 -0.37
C LEU A 275 2.91 11.91 0.65
N ARG A 276 3.56 13.03 0.33
CA ARG A 276 3.73 14.13 1.30
C ARG A 276 2.38 14.72 1.68
N ILE A 277 2.13 14.77 2.98
CA ILE A 277 0.96 15.41 3.54
C ILE A 277 1.24 16.91 3.66
N ILE A 278 0.48 17.70 2.93
CA ILE A 278 0.55 19.17 2.94
C ILE A 278 -0.65 19.68 3.70
N THR A 279 -0.41 20.47 4.74
CA THR A 279 -1.47 21.15 5.49
C THR A 279 -1.70 22.54 4.90
N ASP A 280 -2.92 22.81 4.48
CA ASP A 280 -3.32 24.15 4.05
C ASP A 280 -3.35 25.08 5.27
N GLN A 281 -2.52 26.12 5.24
CA GLN A 281 -2.36 27.03 6.39
C GLN A 281 -3.63 27.84 6.71
N LYS A 282 -4.55 28.01 5.75
CA LYS A 282 -5.77 28.79 5.93
C LYS A 282 -6.92 27.94 6.47
N THR A 283 -7.03 26.72 5.97
CA THR A 283 -8.17 25.81 6.29
C THR A 283 -7.82 24.74 7.29
N GLY A 284 -6.54 24.48 7.54
CA GLY A 284 -6.06 23.36 8.34
C GLY A 284 -6.23 21.98 7.67
N ASN A 285 -6.78 21.96 6.44
CA ASN A 285 -7.03 20.71 5.73
C ASN A 285 -5.72 20.06 5.28
N LYS A 286 -5.63 18.75 5.50
CA LYS A 286 -4.50 17.92 5.06
C LYS A 286 -4.82 17.30 3.71
N ARG A 287 -3.89 17.37 2.77
CA ARG A 287 -3.99 16.78 1.44
C ARG A 287 -2.67 16.14 1.03
N SER A 288 -2.73 15.14 0.18
CA SER A 288 -1.59 14.62 -0.58
C SER A 288 -1.96 14.45 -2.05
N LYS A 289 -0.99 14.09 -2.88
CA LYS A 289 -1.20 13.89 -4.32
C LYS A 289 -1.42 12.42 -4.69
N LEU A 290 -1.28 11.50 -3.74
CA LEU A 290 -1.50 10.08 -3.95
C LEU A 290 -2.45 9.55 -2.88
N TYR A 291 -3.48 8.86 -3.35
CA TYR A 291 -4.44 8.12 -2.53
C TYR A 291 -4.57 6.69 -3.02
N ILE A 292 -4.97 5.79 -2.12
CA ILE A 292 -5.17 4.38 -2.41
C ILE A 292 -6.59 4.00 -1.98
N SER A 293 -7.35 3.39 -2.87
CA SER A 293 -8.68 2.90 -2.55
C SER A 293 -8.62 1.75 -1.54
N LYS A 294 -9.64 1.63 -0.71
CA LYS A 294 -9.85 0.43 0.14
C LYS A 294 -10.00 -0.85 -0.69
N ASN A 295 -10.29 -0.73 -1.98
CA ASN A 295 -10.37 -1.85 -2.91
C ASN A 295 -8.99 -2.43 -3.28
N CYS A 296 -7.89 -1.79 -2.82
CA CYS A 296 -6.50 -2.23 -3.06
C CYS A 296 -5.84 -2.71 -1.75
N PRO A 297 -6.33 -3.76 -1.08
CA PRO A 297 -5.80 -4.20 0.21
C PRO A 297 -4.33 -4.65 0.13
N TRP A 298 -3.91 -5.29 -0.94
CA TRP A 298 -2.54 -5.74 -1.12
C TRP A 298 -1.57 -4.60 -1.41
N LEU A 299 -1.98 -3.61 -2.21
CA LEU A 299 -1.19 -2.40 -2.43
C LEU A 299 -1.04 -1.60 -1.14
N ILE A 300 -2.11 -1.47 -0.34
CA ILE A 300 -2.05 -0.84 0.99
C ILE A 300 -1.02 -1.53 1.88
N ARG A 301 -0.98 -2.87 1.88
CA ARG A 301 0.03 -3.64 2.60
C ARG A 301 1.43 -3.39 2.05
N SER A 302 1.59 -3.35 0.74
CA SER A 302 2.86 -3.05 0.10
C SER A 302 3.43 -1.70 0.55
N PHE A 303 2.62 -0.65 0.58
CA PHE A 303 3.04 0.67 1.07
C PHE A 303 3.37 0.68 2.57
N ALA A 304 2.71 -0.14 3.35
CA ALA A 304 2.94 -0.24 4.78
C ALA A 304 4.17 -1.09 5.15
N GLU A 305 4.47 -2.13 4.37
CA GLU A 305 5.40 -3.20 4.74
C GLU A 305 6.74 -3.18 4.00
N LEU A 306 6.83 -2.54 2.81
CA LEU A 306 8.09 -2.47 2.07
C LEU A 306 9.18 -1.79 2.89
N ILE A 307 10.35 -2.41 2.89
CA ILE A 307 11.53 -1.96 3.63
C ILE A 307 12.68 -1.59 2.70
N HIS A 308 13.61 -0.80 3.21
CA HIS A 308 14.89 -0.60 2.56
C HIS A 308 15.71 -1.90 2.56
N PRO A 309 16.57 -2.12 1.56
CA PRO A 309 17.51 -3.25 1.59
C PRO A 309 18.43 -3.15 2.81
N GLU A 310 18.83 -4.29 3.38
CA GLU A 310 19.77 -4.34 4.51
C GLU A 310 21.12 -3.64 4.19
N VAL A 311 21.54 -3.73 2.93
CA VAL A 311 22.72 -3.03 2.44
C VAL A 311 22.27 -1.90 1.52
N MET A 312 22.23 -0.69 2.04
CA MET A 312 21.82 0.50 1.29
C MET A 312 22.91 0.96 0.32
N ALA A 313 22.69 0.73 -0.96
CA ALA A 313 23.57 1.30 -1.99
C ALA A 313 23.37 2.83 -2.16
N ASN A 314 22.12 3.36 -2.01
CA ASN A 314 21.81 4.78 -2.23
C ASN A 314 20.51 5.29 -1.58
N GLY A 315 19.85 4.53 -0.74
CA GLY A 315 18.66 4.97 0.02
C GLY A 315 17.37 5.20 -0.76
N LEU A 316 17.37 5.04 -2.08
CA LEU A 316 16.22 5.29 -2.96
C LEU A 316 15.59 4.01 -3.51
N ASP A 317 15.99 2.85 -3.00
CA ASP A 317 15.45 1.57 -3.44
C ASP A 317 14.84 0.80 -2.26
N TYR A 318 13.90 -0.09 -2.56
CA TYR A 318 13.30 -1.01 -1.61
C TYR A 318 13.89 -2.41 -1.79
N ASP A 319 13.68 -3.28 -0.80
CA ASP A 319 14.12 -4.67 -0.89
C ASP A 319 13.35 -5.40 -2.01
N ASN A 320 14.05 -5.72 -3.09
CA ASN A 320 13.50 -6.41 -4.25
C ASN A 320 13.23 -7.90 -4.02
N LYS A 321 13.51 -8.43 -2.83
CA LYS A 321 13.14 -9.78 -2.40
C LYS A 321 11.90 -9.80 -1.52
N HIS A 322 11.40 -8.62 -1.12
CA HIS A 322 10.24 -8.51 -0.27
C HIS A 322 9.00 -9.07 -0.97
N PRO A 323 8.18 -9.93 -0.33
CA PRO A 323 7.02 -10.55 -0.97
C PRO A 323 5.97 -9.52 -1.44
N MET A 324 5.84 -8.38 -0.77
CA MET A 324 4.89 -7.31 -1.14
C MET A 324 5.40 -6.39 -2.26
N ARG A 325 6.47 -6.71 -2.97
CA ARG A 325 7.02 -5.88 -4.05
C ARG A 325 6.14 -5.86 -5.31
N HIS A 326 5.50 -6.98 -5.61
CA HIS A 326 4.77 -7.17 -6.87
C HIS A 326 3.64 -6.16 -7.06
N GLN A 327 2.92 -5.84 -5.99
CA GLN A 327 1.86 -4.82 -5.98
C GLN A 327 2.44 -3.44 -6.30
N PHE A 328 3.55 -3.10 -5.67
CA PHE A 328 4.22 -1.83 -5.92
C PHE A 328 4.87 -1.78 -7.31
N ASP A 329 5.37 -2.89 -7.83
CA ASP A 329 5.89 -2.97 -9.20
C ASP A 329 4.77 -2.72 -10.23
N ALA A 330 3.60 -3.36 -10.07
CA ALA A 330 2.42 -3.11 -10.89
C ALA A 330 1.95 -1.65 -10.78
N PHE A 331 1.87 -1.11 -9.56
CA PHE A 331 1.55 0.30 -9.30
C PHE A 331 2.51 1.24 -10.05
N LYS A 332 3.81 1.01 -9.99
CA LYS A 332 4.81 1.86 -10.65
C LYS A 332 4.59 1.96 -12.16
N TYR A 333 4.11 0.89 -12.81
CA TYR A 333 3.95 0.87 -14.26
C TYR A 333 2.91 1.89 -14.72
N TRP A 334 1.74 1.92 -14.11
CA TRP A 334 0.73 2.93 -14.45
C TRP A 334 1.06 4.31 -13.89
N PHE A 335 1.61 4.39 -12.67
CA PHE A 335 2.01 5.65 -12.05
C PHE A 335 3.02 6.39 -12.92
N GLN A 336 4.04 5.69 -13.40
CA GLN A 336 5.05 6.25 -14.28
C GLN A 336 4.44 6.79 -15.58
N ALA A 337 3.53 6.05 -16.19
CA ALA A 337 2.91 6.44 -17.45
C ALA A 337 2.07 7.72 -17.30
N LEU A 338 1.42 7.91 -16.16
CA LEU A 338 0.68 9.13 -15.83
C LEU A 338 1.57 10.25 -15.30
N TYR A 339 2.63 9.90 -14.55
CA TYR A 339 3.56 10.86 -13.96
C TYR A 339 4.55 11.44 -14.96
N THR A 340 4.96 10.68 -16.00
CA THR A 340 5.96 11.16 -16.94
C THR A 340 5.43 12.45 -17.56
N PRO A 341 5.97 13.64 -17.21
CA PRO A 341 5.67 14.81 -17.98
C PRO A 341 6.08 14.46 -19.40
N ALA A 342 5.14 14.50 -20.34
CA ALA A 342 5.51 14.44 -21.73
C ALA A 342 6.74 15.34 -21.90
N PRO A 343 7.82 14.88 -22.54
CA PRO A 343 8.97 15.73 -22.77
C PRO A 343 8.39 17.04 -23.26
N VAL A 344 8.69 18.13 -22.56
CA VAL A 344 8.17 19.45 -22.93
C VAL A 344 8.82 19.75 -24.28
N LYS A 345 8.29 19.12 -25.32
CA LYS A 345 8.47 19.58 -26.67
C LYS A 345 7.92 21.00 -26.60
N VAL A 346 8.80 21.97 -26.60
CA VAL A 346 8.38 23.37 -26.73
C VAL A 346 7.64 23.42 -28.05
N LEU A 347 6.35 23.18 -27.99
CA LEU A 347 5.49 23.22 -29.17
C LEU A 347 5.64 24.59 -29.75
N THR A 348 6.01 24.66 -31.00
CA THR A 348 5.94 25.89 -31.79
C THR A 348 4.51 26.45 -31.73
N ALA A 349 4.32 27.74 -31.93
CA ALA A 349 2.97 28.34 -31.93
C ALA A 349 1.99 27.60 -32.86
N LYS A 350 2.50 27.06 -33.97
CA LYS A 350 1.73 26.26 -34.95
C LYS A 350 1.32 24.88 -34.39
N GLU A 351 2.21 24.21 -33.65
CA GLU A 351 1.91 22.91 -33.00
C GLU A 351 0.96 23.09 -31.81
N LYS A 352 1.04 24.20 -31.07
CA LYS A 352 0.07 24.55 -30.01
C LYS A 352 -1.32 24.75 -30.57
N LEU A 353 -1.42 25.47 -31.69
CA LEU A 353 -2.70 25.70 -32.35
C LEU A 353 -3.30 24.40 -32.89
N ALA A 354 -2.47 23.54 -33.49
CA ALA A 354 -2.91 22.24 -34.01
C ALA A 354 -3.33 21.27 -32.88
N ALA A 355 -2.64 21.31 -31.73
CA ALA A 355 -3.02 20.53 -30.56
C ALA A 355 -4.34 21.02 -29.95
N GLN A 356 -4.56 22.35 -29.90
CA GLN A 356 -5.84 22.92 -29.47
C GLN A 356 -6.99 22.55 -30.41
N GLN A 357 -6.75 22.63 -31.72
CA GLN A 357 -7.75 22.21 -32.73
C GLN A 357 -8.12 20.74 -32.60
N ARG A 358 -7.14 19.85 -32.39
CA ARG A 358 -7.40 18.42 -32.14
C ARG A 358 -8.22 18.16 -30.86
N VAL A 359 -7.95 18.90 -29.78
CA VAL A 359 -8.74 18.79 -28.54
C VAL A 359 -10.18 19.23 -28.78
N VAL A 360 -10.39 20.30 -29.55
CA VAL A 360 -11.72 20.79 -29.93
C VAL A 360 -12.43 19.77 -30.85
N GLU A 361 -11.73 19.22 -31.83
CA GLU A 361 -12.28 18.18 -32.74
C GLU A 361 -12.69 16.91 -31.98
N LEU A 362 -11.86 16.44 -31.04
CA LEU A 362 -12.19 15.30 -30.20
C LEU A 362 -13.37 15.57 -29.27
N ALA A 363 -13.43 16.76 -28.66
CA ALA A 363 -14.54 17.16 -27.82
C ALA A 363 -15.84 17.29 -28.63
N THR A 364 -15.77 17.81 -29.86
CA THR A 364 -16.93 17.93 -30.77
C THR A 364 -17.39 16.55 -31.26
N ALA A 365 -16.47 15.67 -31.63
CA ALA A 365 -16.80 14.32 -32.04
C ALA A 365 -17.42 13.49 -30.91
N GLN A 366 -16.99 13.71 -29.66
CA GLN A 366 -17.57 13.06 -28.50
C GLN A 366 -18.96 13.61 -28.17
N TYR A 367 -19.16 14.93 -28.34
CA TYR A 367 -20.47 15.57 -28.20
C TYR A 367 -21.46 15.09 -29.28
N GLU A 368 -21.02 14.89 -30.53
CA GLU A 368 -21.84 14.36 -31.61
C GLU A 368 -22.17 12.88 -31.46
N GLN A 369 -21.35 12.09 -30.76
CA GLN A 369 -21.66 10.67 -30.41
C GLN A 369 -22.64 10.55 -29.24
N ASP A 370 -22.60 11.48 -28.30
CA ASP A 370 -23.47 11.48 -27.12
C ASP A 370 -24.82 12.21 -27.38
N TYR A 371 -24.95 12.93 -28.47
CA TYR A 371 -26.18 13.65 -28.84
C TYR A 371 -27.13 12.75 -29.62
N ASP A 372 -28.13 12.17 -28.97
CA ASP A 372 -29.29 11.55 -29.61
C ASP A 372 -30.41 12.60 -29.75
N PRO A 373 -30.69 13.12 -30.97
CA PRO A 373 -31.71 14.15 -31.18
C PRO A 373 -33.15 13.65 -30.90
N ARG A 374 -33.31 12.38 -30.47
CA ARG A 374 -34.61 11.77 -30.12
C ARG A 374 -34.86 11.73 -28.62
N SER A 375 -33.93 12.19 -27.80
CA SER A 375 -34.12 12.21 -26.34
C SER A 375 -34.87 13.43 -25.80
N ASP A 376 -35.21 14.41 -26.67
CA ASP A 376 -35.92 15.66 -26.29
C ASP A 376 -37.38 15.69 -26.76
N TRP A 377 -38.03 14.49 -26.91
CA TRP A 377 -39.48 14.42 -27.16
C TRP A 377 -40.19 13.48 -26.17
#